data_b6aafc732d6ce9e2f496a666296a8fa2
#
_entry.id   b6aafc732d6ce9e2f496a666296a8fa2
#
_cell.length_a   1.000
_cell.length_b   1.000
_cell.length_c   1.000
_cell.angle_alpha   90.00
_cell.angle_beta   90.00
_cell.angle_gamma   90.00
#
_symmetry.space_group_name_H-M   'P 1'
#
loop_
_entity.id
_entity.type
_entity.pdbx_description
1 polymer ?
#
loop_
_entity_poly.entity_id
_entity_poly.type
_entity_poly.pdbx_seq_one_letter_code
_entity_poly.pdbx_strand_id
1 'polypeptide(L)'
;AFSHENWRRSRNEVDHLMNLLERTLVAELPSLVEEGVKVTVMGDMGMIDDGLRAAITNAVDATATNTKLRLNVALAYGARQDIVAAARMLATEAAGGLLDPEDITEDLLGEHLASRTLPADLREPDLLVRPGGERRVSNFLLWELAYTELYFTDVKWPEFGEEDFAAALGW
;
A
#
# COMPACT_ATOMS: atom_id res chain seq x y z
N ALA A 1 0.77 5.14 3.03
CA ALA A 1 0.89 6.60 3.10
C ALA A 1 -0.32 7.23 2.41
N PHE A 2 -0.97 8.21 2.93
CA PHE A 2 -2.07 8.98 2.36
C PHE A 2 -3.26 8.14 1.85
N SER A 3 -4.26 7.93 2.71
CA SER A 3 -5.44 7.13 2.37
C SER A 3 -6.37 7.86 1.39
N HIS A 4 -7.26 7.12 0.73
CA HIS A 4 -8.26 7.67 -0.18
C HIS A 4 -9.15 8.74 0.49
N GLU A 5 -9.47 8.60 1.78
CA GLU A 5 -10.26 9.56 2.55
C GLU A 5 -9.54 10.91 2.76
N ASN A 6 -8.21 10.91 2.79
CA ASN A 6 -7.42 12.12 3.04
C ASN A 6 -7.49 13.14 1.88
N TRP A 7 -7.93 12.74 0.69
CA TRP A 7 -8.19 13.64 -0.44
C TRP A 7 -9.33 14.62 -0.20
N ARG A 8 -10.12 14.41 0.86
CA ARG A 8 -11.17 15.36 1.30
C ARG A 8 -10.61 16.53 2.10
N ARG A 9 -9.33 16.53 2.45
CA ARG A 9 -8.66 17.66 3.13
C ARG A 9 -8.56 18.88 2.21
N SER A 10 -8.14 20.01 2.76
CA SER A 10 -7.96 21.22 1.95
C SER A 10 -6.95 21.00 0.84
N ARG A 11 -7.16 21.59 -0.33
CA ARG A 11 -6.27 21.45 -1.48
C ARG A 11 -4.82 21.82 -1.15
N ASN A 12 -4.63 22.92 -0.42
CA ASN A 12 -3.29 23.36 -0.01
C ASN A 12 -2.57 22.32 0.87
N GLU A 13 -3.30 21.62 1.74
CA GLU A 13 -2.74 20.56 2.59
C GLU A 13 -2.35 19.33 1.76
N VAL A 14 -3.22 18.92 0.84
CA VAL A 14 -2.95 17.81 -0.07
C VAL A 14 -1.71 18.13 -0.93
N ASP A 15 -1.67 19.29 -1.57
CA ASP A 15 -0.55 19.72 -2.42
C ASP A 15 0.76 19.77 -1.62
N HIS A 16 0.72 20.28 -0.38
CA HIS A 16 1.89 20.29 0.51
C HIS A 16 2.40 18.88 0.83
N LEU A 17 1.51 17.95 1.14
CA LEU A 17 1.86 16.57 1.47
C LEU A 17 2.38 15.81 0.25
N MET A 18 1.80 16.00 -0.94
CA MET A 18 2.29 15.39 -2.19
C MET A 18 3.70 15.90 -2.53
N ASN A 19 3.94 17.20 -2.44
CA ASN A 19 5.27 17.78 -2.62
C ASN A 19 6.29 17.28 -1.58
N LEU A 20 5.86 17.04 -0.33
CA LEU A 20 6.73 16.48 0.69
C LEU A 20 7.09 15.03 0.35
N LEU A 21 6.12 14.21 -0.04
CA LEU A 21 6.35 12.82 -0.47
C LEU A 21 7.31 12.74 -1.64
N GLU A 22 7.12 13.57 -2.68
CA GLU A 22 8.00 13.63 -3.84
C GLU A 22 9.44 13.94 -3.43
N ARG A 23 9.64 15.03 -2.68
CA ARG A 23 10.99 15.43 -2.23
C ARG A 23 11.64 14.39 -1.35
N THR A 24 10.89 13.78 -0.43
CA THR A 24 11.41 12.73 0.44
C THR A 24 11.83 11.51 -0.38
N LEU A 25 10.99 11.06 -1.30
CA LEU A 25 11.30 9.92 -2.14
C LEU A 25 12.58 10.15 -2.98
N VAL A 26 12.71 11.33 -3.58
CA VAL A 26 13.91 11.70 -4.36
C VAL A 26 15.16 11.75 -3.47
N ALA A 27 15.04 12.28 -2.26
CA ALA A 27 16.15 12.39 -1.32
C ALA A 27 16.62 11.02 -0.79
N GLU A 28 15.68 10.12 -0.50
CA GLU A 28 15.96 8.80 0.06
C GLU A 28 16.35 7.74 -0.99
N LEU A 29 16.07 7.99 -2.28
CA LEU A 29 16.31 7.01 -3.33
C LEU A 29 17.74 6.46 -3.39
N PRO A 30 18.82 7.27 -3.26
CA PRO A 30 20.19 6.75 -3.24
C PRO A 30 20.42 5.73 -2.11
N SER A 31 19.94 6.02 -0.90
CA SER A 31 20.03 5.13 0.27
C SER A 31 19.26 3.81 0.03
N LEU A 32 18.04 3.90 -0.49
CA LEU A 32 17.22 2.71 -0.81
C LEU A 32 17.91 1.80 -1.83
N VAL A 33 18.57 2.38 -2.83
CA VAL A 33 19.35 1.62 -3.82
C VAL A 33 20.55 0.94 -3.16
N GLU A 34 21.35 1.68 -2.37
CA GLU A 34 22.56 1.18 -1.70
C GLU A 34 22.24 0.08 -0.69
N GLU A 35 21.16 0.25 0.08
CA GLU A 35 20.70 -0.70 1.08
C GLU A 35 20.04 -1.95 0.47
N GLY A 36 19.78 -1.96 -0.82
CA GLY A 36 19.20 -3.10 -1.52
C GLY A 36 17.68 -3.23 -1.30
N VAL A 37 16.99 -2.11 -1.01
CA VAL A 37 15.54 -2.07 -0.82
C VAL A 37 14.86 -2.00 -2.17
N LYS A 38 13.92 -2.90 -2.44
CA LYS A 38 13.04 -2.86 -3.62
C LYS A 38 11.78 -2.07 -3.28
N VAL A 39 11.55 -0.97 -3.99
CA VAL A 39 10.35 -0.14 -3.83
C VAL A 39 9.25 -0.62 -4.77
N THR A 40 8.04 -0.76 -4.25
CA THR A 40 6.81 -0.95 -5.00
C THR A 40 5.73 -0.02 -4.45
N VAL A 41 4.77 0.36 -5.30
CA VAL A 41 3.68 1.25 -4.88
C VAL A 41 2.36 0.65 -5.33
N MET A 42 1.35 0.70 -4.47
CA MET A 42 -0.02 0.30 -4.79
C MET A 42 -1.01 1.42 -4.44
N GLY A 43 -2.16 1.41 -5.11
CA GLY A 43 -3.24 2.39 -4.92
C GLY A 43 -3.60 3.12 -6.21
N ASP A 44 -4.39 4.19 -6.11
CA ASP A 44 -4.90 4.90 -7.29
C ASP A 44 -3.90 5.97 -7.77
N MET A 45 -3.03 5.56 -8.70
CA MET A 45 -2.04 6.45 -9.31
C MET A 45 -2.66 7.56 -10.17
N GLY A 46 -3.94 7.46 -10.53
CA GLY A 46 -4.68 8.50 -11.24
C GLY A 46 -4.98 9.74 -10.38
N MET A 47 -4.92 9.60 -9.06
CA MET A 47 -5.18 10.68 -8.12
C MET A 47 -3.96 11.56 -7.83
N ILE A 48 -2.76 11.13 -8.15
CA ILE A 48 -1.51 11.86 -7.88
C ILE A 48 -1.05 12.68 -9.10
N ASP A 49 -0.35 13.77 -8.83
CA ASP A 49 0.19 14.63 -9.89
C ASP A 49 1.34 13.97 -10.66
N ASP A 50 1.69 14.56 -11.80
CA ASP A 50 2.68 14.00 -12.72
C ASP A 50 4.10 14.02 -12.14
N GLY A 51 4.44 14.99 -11.27
CA GLY A 51 5.75 15.10 -10.63
C GLY A 51 6.00 13.93 -9.68
N LEU A 52 5.09 13.72 -8.72
CA LEU A 52 5.18 12.59 -7.79
C LEU A 52 5.09 11.25 -8.53
N ARG A 53 4.26 11.14 -9.57
CA ARG A 53 4.17 9.92 -10.39
C ARG A 53 5.50 9.59 -11.07
N ALA A 54 6.17 10.60 -11.65
CA ALA A 54 7.49 10.43 -12.25
C ALA A 54 8.56 10.01 -11.21
N ALA A 55 8.55 10.63 -10.03
CA ALA A 55 9.45 10.27 -8.94
C ALA A 55 9.25 8.81 -8.47
N ILE A 56 7.98 8.37 -8.35
CA ILE A 56 7.63 6.98 -8.01
C ILE A 56 8.12 6.02 -9.09
N THR A 57 7.86 6.30 -10.36
CA THR A 57 8.31 5.46 -11.47
C THR A 57 9.83 5.31 -11.46
N ASN A 58 10.56 6.42 -11.30
CA ASN A 58 12.01 6.40 -11.18
C ASN A 58 12.50 5.56 -9.98
N ALA A 59 11.85 5.67 -8.82
CA ALA A 59 12.23 4.89 -7.63
C ALA A 59 11.97 3.38 -7.83
N VAL A 60 10.84 3.01 -8.40
CA VAL A 60 10.49 1.61 -8.73
C VAL A 60 11.51 1.03 -9.71
N ASP A 61 11.83 1.76 -10.78
CA ASP A 61 12.78 1.31 -11.80
C ASP A 61 14.21 1.20 -11.26
N ALA A 62 14.68 2.22 -10.54
CA ALA A 62 16.03 2.24 -9.97
C ALA A 62 16.26 1.13 -8.92
N THR A 63 15.21 0.66 -8.26
CA THR A 63 15.29 -0.39 -7.22
C THR A 63 14.80 -1.76 -7.71
N ALA A 64 14.46 -1.92 -8.98
CA ALA A 64 13.80 -3.11 -9.53
C ALA A 64 14.57 -4.42 -9.28
N THR A 65 15.91 -4.36 -9.27
CA THR A 65 16.80 -5.52 -9.08
C THR A 65 17.17 -5.79 -7.62
N ASN A 66 16.75 -4.93 -6.69
CA ASN A 66 17.03 -5.07 -5.27
C ASN A 66 16.24 -6.24 -4.65
N THR A 67 16.84 -6.92 -3.66
CA THR A 67 16.28 -8.16 -3.11
C THR A 67 16.37 -8.29 -1.58
N LYS A 68 17.05 -7.37 -0.87
CA LYS A 68 17.24 -7.49 0.59
C LYS A 68 15.97 -7.22 1.39
N LEU A 69 15.21 -6.21 0.99
CA LEU A 69 13.96 -5.80 1.60
C LEU A 69 13.01 -5.35 0.50
N ARG A 70 11.73 -5.60 0.67
CA ARG A 70 10.67 -5.02 -0.17
C ARG A 70 9.89 -3.98 0.64
N LEU A 71 9.92 -2.74 0.19
CA LEU A 71 9.09 -1.67 0.70
C LEU A 71 7.92 -1.44 -0.27
N ASN A 72 6.71 -1.81 0.14
CA ASN A 72 5.50 -1.53 -0.62
C ASN A 72 4.74 -0.37 0.02
N VAL A 73 4.57 0.73 -0.72
CA VAL A 73 3.90 1.94 -0.24
C VAL A 73 2.49 1.99 -0.78
N ALA A 74 1.49 1.93 0.11
CA ALA A 74 0.10 2.17 -0.26
C ALA A 74 -0.17 3.68 -0.31
N LEU A 75 -0.42 4.23 -1.51
CA LEU A 75 -0.65 5.66 -1.74
C LEU A 75 -1.99 5.87 -2.45
N ALA A 76 -2.80 6.84 -1.98
CA ALA A 76 -4.17 7.03 -2.47
C ALA A 76 -4.99 5.73 -2.41
N TYR A 77 -4.77 4.92 -1.37
CA TYR A 77 -5.33 3.59 -1.21
C TYR A 77 -6.50 3.57 -0.22
N GLY A 78 -7.46 2.73 -0.51
CA GLY A 78 -8.54 2.37 0.40
C GLY A 78 -9.12 1.02 0.01
N ALA A 79 -9.14 0.05 0.92
CA ALA A 79 -9.52 -1.33 0.61
C ALA A 79 -10.96 -1.49 0.09
N ARG A 80 -11.91 -0.68 0.57
CA ARG A 80 -13.28 -0.71 0.05
C ARG A 80 -13.36 -0.29 -1.42
N GLN A 81 -12.57 0.73 -1.80
CA GLN A 81 -12.48 1.21 -3.18
C GLN A 81 -11.80 0.16 -4.06
N ASP A 82 -10.76 -0.47 -3.55
CA ASP A 82 -10.01 -1.52 -4.22
C ASP A 82 -10.89 -2.76 -4.50
N ILE A 83 -11.60 -3.26 -3.49
CA ILE A 83 -12.56 -4.38 -3.65
C ILE A 83 -13.64 -4.05 -4.69
N VAL A 84 -14.18 -2.82 -4.66
CA VAL A 84 -15.18 -2.40 -5.66
C VAL A 84 -14.58 -2.32 -7.06
N ALA A 85 -13.33 -1.86 -7.18
CA ALA A 85 -12.62 -1.83 -8.47
C ALA A 85 -12.40 -3.25 -9.02
N ALA A 86 -11.93 -4.18 -8.19
CA ALA A 86 -11.75 -5.58 -8.53
C ALA A 86 -13.09 -6.23 -8.98
N ALA A 87 -14.15 -6.02 -8.21
CA ALA A 87 -15.47 -6.53 -8.55
C ALA A 87 -15.99 -5.98 -9.90
N ARG A 88 -15.72 -4.72 -10.22
CA ARG A 88 -16.08 -4.12 -11.53
C ARG A 88 -15.27 -4.73 -12.67
N MET A 89 -14.00 -5.02 -12.47
CA MET A 89 -13.15 -5.67 -13.47
C MET A 89 -13.72 -7.07 -13.79
N LEU A 90 -13.97 -7.89 -12.77
CA LEU A 90 -14.54 -9.22 -12.92
C LEU A 90 -15.93 -9.19 -13.59
N ALA A 91 -16.80 -8.26 -13.19
CA ALA A 91 -18.10 -8.07 -13.83
C ALA A 91 -17.98 -7.69 -15.32
N THR A 92 -16.97 -6.88 -15.67
CA THR A 92 -16.72 -6.49 -17.06
C THR A 92 -16.23 -7.69 -17.89
N GLU A 93 -15.33 -8.50 -17.35
CA GLU A 93 -14.85 -9.74 -17.98
C GLU A 93 -16.00 -10.75 -18.19
N ALA A 94 -16.85 -10.93 -17.18
CA ALA A 94 -18.01 -11.78 -17.28
C ALA A 94 -19.03 -11.28 -18.34
N ALA A 95 -19.31 -9.97 -18.34
CA ALA A 95 -20.22 -9.38 -19.33
C ALA A 95 -19.64 -9.47 -20.77
N GLY A 96 -18.32 -9.47 -20.91
CA GLY A 96 -17.62 -9.68 -22.18
C GLY A 96 -17.51 -11.14 -22.61
N GLY A 97 -18.00 -12.10 -21.81
CA GLY A 97 -17.90 -13.54 -22.08
C GLY A 97 -16.48 -14.11 -21.93
N LEU A 98 -15.60 -13.38 -21.22
CA LEU A 98 -14.22 -13.81 -20.93
C LEU A 98 -14.12 -14.63 -19.64
N LEU A 99 -15.13 -14.55 -18.78
CA LEU A 99 -15.19 -15.21 -17.48
C LEU A 99 -16.61 -15.73 -17.22
N ASP A 100 -16.75 -16.98 -16.75
CA ASP A 100 -18.02 -17.45 -16.20
C ASP A 100 -18.17 -16.89 -14.76
N PRO A 101 -19.32 -16.30 -14.39
CA PRO A 101 -19.54 -15.84 -13.02
C PRO A 101 -19.33 -16.93 -11.95
N GLU A 102 -19.57 -18.21 -12.28
CA GLU A 102 -19.34 -19.34 -11.37
C GLU A 102 -17.84 -19.63 -11.13
N ASP A 103 -16.95 -19.13 -12.00
CA ASP A 103 -15.50 -19.24 -11.84
C ASP A 103 -14.88 -18.12 -10.95
N ILE A 104 -15.71 -17.17 -10.46
CA ILE A 104 -15.25 -16.12 -9.56
C ILE A 104 -15.01 -16.73 -8.18
N THR A 105 -13.74 -16.93 -7.84
CA THR A 105 -13.25 -17.45 -6.56
C THR A 105 -12.63 -16.34 -5.71
N GLU A 106 -12.34 -16.66 -4.43
CA GLU A 106 -11.59 -15.76 -3.54
C GLU A 106 -10.19 -15.44 -4.13
N ASP A 107 -9.51 -16.46 -4.65
CA ASP A 107 -8.19 -16.29 -5.28
C ASP A 107 -8.27 -15.37 -6.50
N LEU A 108 -9.27 -15.57 -7.37
CA LEU A 108 -9.46 -14.73 -8.55
C LEU A 108 -9.76 -13.27 -8.16
N LEU A 109 -10.57 -13.05 -7.14
CA LEU A 109 -10.79 -11.70 -6.62
C LEU A 109 -9.48 -11.09 -6.09
N GLY A 110 -8.68 -11.85 -5.34
CA GLY A 110 -7.37 -11.44 -4.84
C GLY A 110 -6.40 -11.02 -5.95
N GLU A 111 -6.43 -11.72 -7.10
CA GLU A 111 -5.62 -11.36 -8.28
C GLU A 111 -6.05 -10.04 -8.94
N HIS A 112 -7.21 -9.50 -8.59
CA HIS A 112 -7.71 -8.22 -9.09
C HIS A 112 -7.54 -7.06 -8.10
N LEU A 113 -7.08 -7.35 -6.85
CA LEU A 113 -6.77 -6.32 -5.85
C LEU A 113 -5.44 -5.61 -6.13
N ALA A 114 -5.23 -4.44 -5.53
CA ALA A 114 -4.00 -3.68 -5.68
C ALA A 114 -2.76 -4.41 -5.15
N SER A 115 -2.93 -5.29 -4.17
CA SER A 115 -1.90 -6.18 -3.61
C SER A 115 -1.32 -7.18 -4.62
N ARG A 116 -1.99 -7.40 -5.78
CA ARG A 116 -1.47 -8.23 -6.90
C ARG A 116 -0.10 -7.79 -7.42
N THR A 117 0.29 -6.54 -7.16
CA THR A 117 1.63 -6.03 -7.50
C THR A 117 2.74 -6.69 -6.67
N LEU A 118 2.38 -7.34 -5.57
CA LEU A 118 3.27 -8.14 -4.74
C LEU A 118 3.28 -9.62 -5.20
N PRO A 119 4.37 -10.35 -4.98
CA PRO A 119 4.38 -11.81 -5.06
C PRO A 119 3.28 -12.42 -4.19
N ALA A 120 2.71 -13.54 -4.62
CA ALA A 120 1.55 -14.15 -3.96
C ALA A 120 1.80 -14.46 -2.47
N ASP A 121 3.00 -14.90 -2.14
CA ASP A 121 3.46 -15.21 -0.78
C ASP A 121 3.66 -13.97 0.12
N LEU A 122 3.55 -12.76 -0.43
CA LEU A 122 3.71 -11.49 0.29
C LEU A 122 2.44 -10.63 0.29
N ARG A 123 1.32 -11.14 -0.21
CA ARG A 123 0.07 -10.36 -0.29
C ARG A 123 -0.67 -10.31 1.03
N GLU A 124 -0.63 -11.39 1.79
CA GLU A 124 -1.21 -11.50 3.12
C GLU A 124 -0.13 -11.19 4.18
N PRO A 125 -0.23 -10.08 4.91
CA PRO A 125 0.75 -9.74 5.93
C PRO A 125 0.58 -10.61 7.18
N ASP A 126 1.69 -11.05 7.77
CA ASP A 126 1.69 -11.80 9.03
C ASP A 126 1.33 -10.89 10.22
N LEU A 127 1.76 -9.64 10.19
CA LEU A 127 1.61 -8.69 11.28
C LEU A 127 1.24 -7.29 10.79
N LEU A 128 0.18 -6.71 11.36
CA LEU A 128 -0.13 -5.28 11.25
C LEU A 128 0.28 -4.57 12.53
N VAL A 129 1.18 -3.60 12.40
CA VAL A 129 1.57 -2.72 13.51
C VAL A 129 0.93 -1.35 13.32
N ARG A 130 0.14 -0.90 14.30
CA ARG A 130 -0.48 0.41 14.26
C ARG A 130 -0.14 1.24 15.50
N PRO A 131 0.78 2.19 15.40
CA PRO A 131 1.07 3.19 16.42
C PRO A 131 -0.01 4.27 16.53
N GLY A 132 -0.02 5.01 17.65
CA GLY A 132 -0.83 6.21 17.86
C GLY A 132 -2.14 6.00 18.61
N GLY A 133 -2.33 4.85 19.28
CA GLY A 133 -3.45 4.60 20.19
C GLY A 133 -4.79 4.24 19.54
N GLU A 134 -4.89 4.31 18.22
CA GLU A 134 -6.10 3.98 17.49
C GLU A 134 -6.19 2.47 17.21
N ARG A 135 -7.28 1.83 17.65
CA ARG A 135 -7.47 0.37 17.56
C ARG A 135 -8.44 0.00 16.43
N ARG A 136 -8.11 0.38 15.20
CA ARG A 136 -8.87 0.09 13.98
C ARG A 136 -7.95 0.05 12.77
N VAL A 137 -8.31 -0.67 11.73
CA VAL A 137 -7.52 -0.79 10.48
C VAL A 137 -7.78 0.34 9.48
N SER A 138 -8.81 1.14 9.68
CA SER A 138 -9.11 2.35 8.90
C SER A 138 -9.09 2.13 7.38
N ASN A 139 -9.85 1.17 6.89
CA ASN A 139 -9.97 0.87 5.47
C ASN A 139 -8.63 0.46 4.79
N PHE A 140 -7.69 -0.11 5.58
CA PHE A 140 -6.40 -0.59 5.09
C PHE A 140 -6.40 -2.10 4.97
N LEU A 141 -6.10 -2.64 3.79
CA LEU A 141 -5.91 -4.05 3.48
C LEU A 141 -7.01 -4.99 4.03
N LEU A 142 -8.30 -4.60 3.91
CA LEU A 142 -9.41 -5.36 4.54
C LEU A 142 -9.51 -6.81 4.07
N TRP A 143 -9.13 -7.11 2.84
CA TRP A 143 -9.13 -8.45 2.28
C TRP A 143 -7.94 -9.24 2.81
N GLU A 144 -6.76 -8.65 2.73
CA GLU A 144 -5.48 -9.26 3.02
C GLU A 144 -5.25 -9.49 4.53
N LEU A 145 -5.92 -8.69 5.39
CA LEU A 145 -5.80 -8.80 6.86
C LEU A 145 -6.64 -9.93 7.49
N ALA A 146 -7.27 -10.79 6.69
CA ALA A 146 -8.20 -11.81 7.21
C ALA A 146 -7.57 -12.73 8.27
N TYR A 147 -6.28 -13.02 8.18
CA TYR A 147 -5.54 -13.91 9.09
C TYR A 147 -4.33 -13.22 9.73
N THR A 148 -4.23 -11.90 9.60
CA THR A 148 -3.12 -11.08 10.10
C THR A 148 -3.20 -10.88 11.62
N GLU A 149 -2.11 -11.01 12.33
CA GLU A 149 -2.01 -10.58 13.72
C GLU A 149 -2.01 -9.06 13.84
N LEU A 150 -2.75 -8.51 14.81
CA LEU A 150 -2.97 -7.07 14.93
C LEU A 150 -2.32 -6.54 16.21
N TYR A 151 -1.23 -5.80 16.06
CA TYR A 151 -0.54 -5.13 17.16
C TYR A 151 -0.86 -3.63 17.19
N PHE A 152 -1.46 -3.16 18.29
CA PHE A 152 -1.81 -1.75 18.52
C PHE A 152 -0.99 -1.20 19.67
N THR A 153 -0.37 -0.03 19.51
CA THR A 153 0.38 0.64 20.57
C THR A 153 -0.03 2.11 20.71
N ASP A 154 0.06 2.65 21.93
CA ASP A 154 -0.21 4.05 22.22
C ASP A 154 0.98 4.96 21.84
N VAL A 155 2.15 4.38 21.58
CA VAL A 155 3.34 5.11 21.10
C VAL A 155 3.01 5.81 19.79
N LYS A 156 3.28 7.12 19.70
CA LYS A 156 3.01 7.89 18.49
C LYS A 156 4.02 7.58 17.41
N TRP A 157 3.61 7.67 16.14
CA TRP A 157 4.48 7.35 15.00
C TRP A 157 5.87 8.03 15.03
N PRO A 158 6.01 9.34 15.38
CA PRO A 158 7.34 9.96 15.48
C PRO A 158 8.23 9.45 16.62
N GLU A 159 7.64 8.78 17.61
CA GLU A 159 8.31 8.24 18.79
C GLU A 159 8.56 6.73 18.67
N PHE A 160 7.94 6.06 17.68
CA PHE A 160 8.04 4.63 17.45
C PHE A 160 9.42 4.26 16.92
N GLY A 161 10.21 3.55 17.71
CA GLY A 161 11.59 3.19 17.43
C GLY A 161 11.85 1.69 17.34
N GLU A 162 13.13 1.32 17.35
CA GLU A 162 13.57 -0.09 17.25
C GLU A 162 13.05 -0.96 18.39
N GLU A 163 13.02 -0.44 19.62
CA GLU A 163 12.53 -1.19 20.80
C GLU A 163 11.02 -1.49 20.67
N ASP A 164 10.24 -0.52 20.18
CA ASP A 164 8.81 -0.69 19.94
C ASP A 164 8.55 -1.71 18.83
N PHE A 165 9.36 -1.65 17.76
CA PHE A 165 9.27 -2.60 16.66
C PHE A 165 9.67 -4.02 17.11
N ALA A 166 10.75 -4.16 17.89
CA ALA A 166 11.14 -5.44 18.46
C ALA A 166 10.06 -6.02 19.38
N ALA A 167 9.39 -5.17 20.17
CA ALA A 167 8.26 -5.59 21.00
C ALA A 167 7.07 -6.07 20.14
N ALA A 168 6.78 -5.40 19.01
CA ALA A 168 5.74 -5.83 18.10
C ALA A 168 6.04 -7.18 17.42
N LEU A 169 7.32 -7.47 17.12
CA LEU A 169 7.75 -8.74 16.53
C LEU A 169 7.77 -9.90 17.53
N GLY A 170 7.87 -9.62 18.82
CA GLY A 170 7.89 -10.62 19.89
C GLY A 170 6.54 -10.85 20.56
N TRP A 171 5.51 -10.21 20.06
CA TRP A 171 4.12 -10.23 20.59
C TRP A 171 3.30 -11.48 20.16
#